data_fc5e156e940d9680a6c59c1d05e4e645
#
_entry.id   fc5e156e940d9680a6c59c1d05e4e645
#
_cell.length_a   1.000
_cell.length_b   1.000
_cell.length_c   1.000
_cell.angle_alpha   90.00
_cell.angle_beta   90.00
_cell.angle_gamma   90.00
#
_symmetry.space_group_name_H-M   'P 1'
#
loop_
_entity.id
_entity.type
_entity.pdbx_description
1 polymer ?
#
loop_
_entity_poly.entity_id
_entity_poly.type
_entity_poly.pdbx_seq_one_letter_code
_entity_poly.pdbx_strand_id
1 'polypeptide(L)'
;YDFDLGSSVMGNSSLQAAYIQNVDLRYEWYPSNGEQVSIALFYKHFENPIEWTYTMSGGTDPVYSYVNAKGANNYGIEVDIRKNLDFIGMRNFSFSFNGAWIKSKVQFKEGGNNIDRPMQGQSPYLINTGLFYNNPDKGWNAAVLYNRIGKRIIGVGNRYGSSSEGDARNIPNSYEMPRNSIDLSASKKFGKLEIKATVRDLLAERYYFKQFEDVIVNGQARTIEEVT
;
A
#
# COMPACT_ATOMS: atom_id res chain seq x y z
N TYR A 1 22.17 -8.38 -14.19
CA TYR A 1 22.06 -8.64 -12.78
C TYR A 1 21.78 -7.32 -12.05
N ASP A 2 20.78 -7.30 -11.19
CA ASP A 2 20.45 -6.14 -10.35
C ASP A 2 21.02 -6.39 -8.94
N PHE A 3 21.98 -5.56 -8.54
CA PHE A 3 22.68 -5.74 -7.27
C PHE A 3 21.83 -5.35 -6.06
N ASP A 4 20.88 -4.45 -6.22
CA ASP A 4 19.97 -4.03 -5.14
C ASP A 4 18.94 -5.13 -4.82
N LEU A 5 18.55 -5.89 -5.85
CA LEU A 5 17.65 -7.03 -5.71
C LEU A 5 18.39 -8.34 -5.43
N GLY A 6 19.70 -8.38 -5.60
CA GLY A 6 20.50 -9.60 -5.50
C GLY A 6 20.11 -10.67 -6.54
N SER A 7 19.56 -10.26 -7.69
CA SER A 7 18.92 -11.17 -8.64
C SER A 7 19.03 -10.71 -10.08
N SER A 8 18.80 -11.62 -11.03
CA SER A 8 18.73 -11.28 -12.44
C SER A 8 17.36 -10.69 -12.78
N VAL A 9 17.36 -9.64 -13.60
CA VAL A 9 16.14 -9.04 -14.17
C VAL A 9 16.14 -9.25 -15.66
N MET A 10 15.08 -9.83 -16.20
CA MET A 10 14.92 -10.09 -17.62
C MET A 10 13.77 -9.25 -18.19
N GLY A 11 14.02 -8.55 -19.28
CA GLY A 11 12.97 -7.89 -20.05
C GLY A 11 12.06 -8.90 -20.73
N ASN A 12 10.84 -8.49 -21.06
CA ASN A 12 9.88 -9.30 -21.80
C ASN A 12 9.44 -8.52 -23.07
N SER A 13 9.90 -8.95 -24.23
CA SER A 13 9.58 -8.32 -25.52
C SER A 13 8.13 -8.58 -25.99
N SER A 14 7.40 -9.47 -25.34
CA SER A 14 6.00 -9.78 -25.65
C SER A 14 4.98 -8.94 -24.87
N LEU A 15 5.46 -7.96 -24.08
CA LEU A 15 4.57 -7.07 -23.34
C LEU A 15 3.65 -6.28 -24.27
N GLN A 16 2.38 -6.24 -23.91
CA GLN A 16 1.35 -5.45 -24.54
C GLN A 16 1.12 -4.14 -23.78
N ALA A 17 0.67 -3.10 -24.46
CA ALA A 17 0.29 -1.85 -23.82
C ALA A 17 -0.84 -2.07 -22.81
N ALA A 18 -0.71 -1.48 -21.65
CA ALA A 18 -1.76 -1.47 -20.62
C ALA A 18 -2.66 -0.26 -20.83
N TYR A 19 -3.97 -0.46 -20.71
CA TYR A 19 -4.97 0.60 -20.76
C TYR A 19 -5.73 0.67 -19.46
N ILE A 20 -6.07 1.89 -19.05
CA ILE A 20 -6.80 2.13 -17.79
C ILE A 20 -7.99 3.03 -18.09
N GLN A 21 -9.18 2.56 -17.69
CA GLN A 21 -10.42 3.35 -17.68
C GLN A 21 -10.73 3.71 -16.23
N ASN A 22 -10.92 5.01 -15.96
CA ASN A 22 -11.22 5.51 -14.61
C ASN A 22 -12.57 6.21 -14.60
N VAL A 23 -13.34 5.96 -13.55
CA VAL A 23 -14.55 6.71 -13.21
C VAL A 23 -14.46 7.10 -11.75
N ASP A 24 -14.58 8.39 -11.48
CA ASP A 24 -14.48 8.95 -10.13
C ASP A 24 -15.71 9.85 -9.87
N LEU A 25 -16.30 9.70 -8.68
CA LEU A 25 -17.35 10.58 -8.18
C LEU A 25 -16.90 11.12 -6.84
N ARG A 26 -16.80 12.46 -6.72
CA ARG A 26 -16.35 13.13 -5.50
C ARG A 26 -17.36 14.17 -5.05
N TYR A 27 -17.68 14.15 -3.75
CA TYR A 27 -18.42 15.17 -3.07
C TYR A 27 -17.52 15.90 -2.09
N GLU A 28 -17.55 17.22 -2.10
CA GLU A 28 -16.76 18.07 -1.22
C GLU A 28 -17.64 19.07 -0.51
N TRP A 29 -17.42 19.21 0.79
CA TRP A 29 -18.11 20.17 1.64
C TRP A 29 -17.09 20.96 2.44
N TYR A 30 -17.23 22.27 2.42
CA TYR A 30 -16.35 23.24 3.08
C TYR A 30 -17.13 23.98 4.16
N PRO A 31 -17.21 23.47 5.42
CA PRO A 31 -18.03 24.04 6.49
C PRO A 31 -17.58 25.44 6.90
N SER A 32 -16.25 25.67 6.93
CA SER A 32 -15.65 26.98 7.26
C SER A 32 -14.25 27.10 6.66
N ASN A 33 -13.61 28.27 6.86
CA ASN A 33 -12.26 28.50 6.37
C ASN A 33 -11.26 27.47 6.93
N GLY A 34 -10.56 26.78 6.03
CA GLY A 34 -9.58 25.76 6.38
C GLY A 34 -10.18 24.41 6.76
N GLU A 35 -11.50 24.25 6.71
CA GLU A 35 -12.20 23.00 6.95
C GLU A 35 -12.66 22.37 5.63
N GLN A 36 -12.57 21.06 5.56
CA GLN A 36 -13.01 20.28 4.40
C GLN A 36 -13.46 18.90 4.85
N VAL A 37 -14.52 18.43 4.25
CA VAL A 37 -14.93 17.02 4.28
C VAL A 37 -15.17 16.60 2.85
N SER A 38 -14.49 15.56 2.39
CA SER A 38 -14.74 14.99 1.09
C SER A 38 -14.87 13.48 1.14
N ILE A 39 -15.72 12.95 0.26
CA ILE A 39 -15.90 11.52 0.04
C ILE A 39 -15.81 11.30 -1.47
N ALA A 40 -14.92 10.38 -1.88
CA ALA A 40 -14.80 9.98 -3.27
C ALA A 40 -15.06 8.48 -3.42
N LEU A 41 -15.79 8.13 -4.46
CA LEU A 41 -15.97 6.75 -4.93
C LEU A 41 -15.22 6.64 -6.24
N PHE A 42 -14.46 5.57 -6.41
CA PHE A 42 -13.73 5.34 -7.65
C PHE A 42 -13.91 3.91 -8.16
N TYR A 43 -13.83 3.77 -9.47
CA TYR A 43 -13.74 2.51 -10.18
C TYR A 43 -12.67 2.62 -11.27
N LYS A 44 -11.75 1.65 -11.30
CA LYS A 44 -10.69 1.55 -12.30
C LYS A 44 -10.70 0.17 -12.93
N HIS A 45 -10.80 0.15 -14.25
CA HIS A 45 -10.66 -1.06 -15.04
C HIS A 45 -9.33 -1.02 -15.79
N PHE A 46 -8.56 -2.09 -15.67
CA PHE A 46 -7.26 -2.25 -16.32
C PHE A 46 -7.37 -3.36 -17.36
N GLU A 47 -6.92 -3.06 -18.57
CA GLU A 47 -6.68 -4.05 -19.61
C GLU A 47 -5.17 -4.28 -19.72
N ASN A 48 -4.76 -5.55 -19.78
CA ASN A 48 -3.36 -5.95 -19.86
C ASN A 48 -2.43 -5.28 -18.83
N PRO A 49 -2.80 -5.16 -17.53
CA PRO A 49 -1.92 -4.56 -16.56
C PRO A 49 -0.59 -5.31 -16.50
N ILE A 50 0.51 -4.56 -16.43
CA ILE A 50 1.85 -5.12 -16.34
C ILE A 50 2.17 -5.35 -14.87
N GLU A 51 2.59 -6.57 -14.53
CA GLU A 51 2.96 -6.95 -13.19
C GLU A 51 4.40 -7.49 -13.15
N TRP A 52 5.06 -7.23 -12.04
CA TRP A 52 6.36 -7.74 -11.72
C TRP A 52 6.24 -9.15 -11.17
N THR A 53 6.89 -10.12 -11.82
CA THR A 53 6.86 -11.52 -11.43
C THR A 53 8.27 -12.05 -11.25
N TYR A 54 8.40 -13.15 -10.56
CA TYR A 54 9.66 -13.87 -10.45
C TYR A 54 9.47 -15.38 -10.56
N THR A 55 10.48 -16.04 -11.13
CA THR A 55 10.54 -17.49 -11.31
C THR A 55 11.90 -18.00 -10.87
N MET A 56 11.98 -19.28 -10.52
CA MET A 56 13.28 -19.95 -10.32
C MET A 56 13.72 -20.55 -11.66
N SER A 57 14.83 -20.09 -12.19
CA SER A 57 15.39 -20.55 -13.46
C SER A 57 16.54 -21.51 -13.22
N GLY A 58 16.24 -22.80 -12.97
CA GLY A 58 17.26 -23.87 -12.93
C GLY A 58 18.35 -23.77 -11.87
N GLY A 59 18.33 -22.74 -11.03
CA GLY A 59 19.27 -22.45 -9.95
C GLY A 59 18.54 -22.07 -8.66
N THR A 60 19.28 -21.58 -7.69
CA THR A 60 18.76 -21.10 -6.40
C THR A 60 18.31 -19.64 -6.45
N ASP A 61 18.75 -18.87 -7.46
CA ASP A 61 18.49 -17.46 -7.54
C ASP A 61 17.20 -17.16 -8.33
N PRO A 62 16.34 -16.27 -7.82
CA PRO A 62 15.15 -15.85 -8.54
C PRO A 62 15.52 -15.00 -9.77
N VAL A 63 14.75 -15.16 -10.83
CA VAL A 63 14.81 -14.31 -12.03
C VAL A 63 13.53 -13.50 -12.08
N TYR A 64 13.67 -12.17 -12.05
CA TYR A 64 12.55 -11.25 -12.14
C TYR A 64 12.24 -10.90 -13.59
N SER A 65 10.95 -10.73 -13.90
CA SER A 65 10.47 -10.33 -15.22
C SER A 65 9.12 -9.60 -15.11
N TYR A 66 8.61 -9.15 -16.24
CA TYR A 66 7.33 -8.48 -16.35
C TYR A 66 6.37 -9.29 -17.20
N VAL A 67 5.09 -9.35 -16.81
CA VAL A 67 4.04 -10.03 -17.58
C VAL A 67 2.76 -9.20 -17.59
N ASN A 68 1.95 -9.37 -18.64
CA ASN A 68 0.60 -8.81 -18.65
C ASN A 68 -0.38 -9.81 -18.04
N ALA A 69 -1.11 -9.39 -17.01
CA ALA A 69 -2.36 -10.04 -16.64
C ALA A 69 -3.45 -9.72 -17.68
N LYS A 70 -4.56 -10.47 -17.70
CA LYS A 70 -5.67 -10.23 -18.65
C LYS A 70 -6.38 -8.91 -18.36
N GLY A 71 -6.59 -8.63 -17.08
CA GLY A 71 -7.25 -7.43 -16.63
C GLY A 71 -7.27 -7.34 -15.11
N ALA A 72 -7.68 -6.20 -14.59
CA ALA A 72 -7.93 -6.02 -13.17
C ALA A 72 -9.03 -4.99 -12.94
N ASN A 73 -9.71 -5.11 -11.81
CA ASN A 73 -10.69 -4.14 -11.37
C ASN A 73 -10.31 -3.66 -9.96
N ASN A 74 -10.23 -2.35 -9.80
CA ASN A 74 -10.05 -1.71 -8.50
C ASN A 74 -11.19 -0.75 -8.24
N TYR A 75 -11.79 -0.83 -7.08
CA TYR A 75 -12.81 0.12 -6.66
C TYR A 75 -12.71 0.36 -5.15
N GLY A 76 -13.18 1.52 -4.74
CA GLY A 76 -13.03 1.88 -3.35
C GLY A 76 -13.67 3.21 -3.00
N ILE A 77 -13.44 3.57 -1.74
CA ILE A 77 -13.93 4.79 -1.12
C ILE A 77 -12.72 5.50 -0.52
N GLU A 78 -12.64 6.81 -0.76
CA GLU A 78 -11.67 7.71 -0.14
C GLU A 78 -12.41 8.75 0.69
N VAL A 79 -11.89 9.06 1.87
CA VAL A 79 -12.43 10.06 2.78
C VAL A 79 -11.32 11.00 3.20
N ASP A 80 -11.52 12.31 3.02
CA ASP A 80 -10.64 13.36 3.52
C ASP A 80 -11.41 14.24 4.49
N ILE A 81 -10.83 14.50 5.66
CA ILE A 81 -11.39 15.40 6.67
C ILE A 81 -10.30 16.36 7.13
N ARG A 82 -10.61 17.64 7.15
CA ARG A 82 -9.85 18.69 7.85
C ARG A 82 -10.82 19.47 8.71
N LYS A 83 -10.55 19.50 10.00
CA LYS A 83 -11.46 20.12 10.97
C LYS A 83 -10.69 20.88 12.04
N ASN A 84 -11.10 22.13 12.30
CA ASN A 84 -10.66 22.88 13.48
C ASN A 84 -11.38 22.35 14.71
N LEU A 85 -10.71 22.30 15.84
CA LEU A 85 -11.23 21.71 17.07
C LEU A 85 -11.77 22.76 18.08
N ASP A 86 -12.03 23.97 17.60
CA ASP A 86 -12.58 25.06 18.41
C ASP A 86 -13.93 24.72 19.03
N PHE A 87 -14.73 23.92 18.31
CA PHE A 87 -16.07 23.49 18.77
C PHE A 87 -16.07 22.63 20.04
N ILE A 88 -14.93 22.03 20.37
CA ILE A 88 -14.72 21.27 21.64
C ILE A 88 -13.81 22.04 22.61
N GLY A 89 -13.57 23.33 22.36
CA GLY A 89 -12.75 24.19 23.22
C GLY A 89 -11.23 24.04 23.02
N MET A 90 -10.78 23.21 22.07
CA MET A 90 -9.36 23.03 21.72
C MET A 90 -8.92 24.08 20.70
N ARG A 91 -8.82 25.33 21.14
CA ARG A 91 -8.35 26.44 20.29
C ARG A 91 -6.93 26.16 19.78
N ASN A 92 -6.66 26.61 18.55
CA ASN A 92 -5.39 26.41 17.86
C ASN A 92 -5.08 24.95 17.47
N PHE A 93 -5.98 24.02 17.69
CA PHE A 93 -5.84 22.65 17.21
C PHE A 93 -6.67 22.42 15.95
N SER A 94 -6.09 21.66 15.04
CA SER A 94 -6.80 21.13 13.88
C SER A 94 -6.47 19.65 13.70
N PHE A 95 -7.44 18.94 13.18
CA PHE A 95 -7.35 17.50 12.89
C PHE A 95 -7.43 17.29 11.38
N SER A 96 -6.61 16.37 10.86
CA SER A 96 -6.75 15.86 9.51
C SER A 96 -6.86 14.34 9.51
N PHE A 97 -7.65 13.84 8.61
CA PHE A 97 -7.77 12.42 8.32
C PHE A 97 -7.87 12.24 6.80
N ASN A 98 -7.09 11.32 6.26
CA ASN A 98 -7.21 10.80 4.92
C ASN A 98 -7.23 9.28 5.02
N GLY A 99 -8.28 8.66 4.55
CA GLY A 99 -8.45 7.23 4.57
C GLY A 99 -8.96 6.71 3.23
N ALA A 100 -8.46 5.56 2.81
CA ALA A 100 -8.94 4.84 1.65
C ALA A 100 -9.23 3.39 2.00
N TRP A 101 -10.34 2.87 1.48
CA TRP A 101 -10.62 1.44 1.45
C TRP A 101 -10.78 1.00 0.01
N ILE A 102 -10.02 -0.03 -0.38
CA ILE A 102 -9.83 -0.41 -1.78
C ILE A 102 -10.01 -1.93 -1.91
N LYS A 103 -10.87 -2.33 -2.82
CA LYS A 103 -10.98 -3.72 -3.26
C LYS A 103 -10.39 -3.85 -4.65
N SER A 104 -9.45 -4.76 -4.78
CA SER A 104 -8.73 -5.04 -6.01
C SER A 104 -8.87 -6.51 -6.37
N LYS A 105 -9.08 -6.79 -7.65
CA LYS A 105 -9.16 -8.15 -8.17
C LYS A 105 -8.51 -8.23 -9.54
N VAL A 106 -7.50 -9.08 -9.68
CA VAL A 106 -6.83 -9.38 -10.94
C VAL A 106 -7.53 -10.53 -11.64
N GLN A 107 -7.66 -10.41 -12.96
CA GLN A 107 -8.16 -11.46 -13.85
C GLN A 107 -7.01 -12.03 -14.66
N PHE A 108 -6.97 -13.35 -14.76
CA PHE A 108 -5.95 -14.05 -15.53
C PHE A 108 -6.53 -14.64 -16.83
N LYS A 109 -5.66 -15.02 -17.77
CA LYS A 109 -6.05 -15.76 -18.96
C LYS A 109 -6.44 -17.19 -18.54
N GLU A 110 -7.41 -17.78 -19.22
CA GLU A 110 -7.82 -19.19 -19.00
C GLU A 110 -6.61 -20.12 -19.12
N GLY A 111 -6.50 -21.09 -18.21
CA GLY A 111 -5.41 -22.08 -18.18
C GLY A 111 -4.23 -21.75 -17.27
N GLY A 112 -4.17 -20.56 -16.66
CA GLY A 112 -3.21 -20.24 -15.60
C GLY A 112 -3.75 -20.61 -14.22
N ASN A 113 -2.87 -20.84 -13.26
CA ASN A 113 -3.24 -21.06 -11.85
C ASN A 113 -3.75 -19.77 -11.21
N ASN A 114 -5.04 -19.55 -11.37
CA ASN A 114 -5.68 -18.26 -11.11
C ASN A 114 -6.26 -18.26 -9.70
N ILE A 115 -5.49 -17.75 -8.79
CA ILE A 115 -6.01 -17.38 -7.47
C ILE A 115 -6.47 -15.93 -7.54
N ASP A 116 -7.72 -15.68 -7.19
CA ASP A 116 -8.24 -14.34 -7.00
C ASP A 116 -7.35 -13.60 -6.00
N ARG A 117 -6.64 -12.59 -6.47
CA ARG A 117 -5.74 -11.77 -5.66
C ARG A 117 -5.87 -10.30 -6.01
N PRO A 118 -5.49 -9.39 -5.11
CA PRO A 118 -5.34 -7.98 -5.45
C PRO A 118 -4.19 -7.77 -6.45
N MET A 119 -4.21 -6.64 -7.15
CA MET A 119 -3.08 -6.18 -7.95
C MET A 119 -1.83 -6.01 -7.08
N GLN A 120 -0.68 -6.26 -7.68
CA GLN A 120 0.60 -5.94 -7.09
C GLN A 120 0.67 -4.45 -6.69
N GLY A 121 1.22 -4.16 -5.51
CA GLY A 121 1.32 -2.82 -4.96
C GLY A 121 0.02 -2.29 -4.34
N GLN A 122 -1.13 -2.92 -4.58
CA GLN A 122 -2.41 -2.44 -4.08
C GLN A 122 -2.66 -2.88 -2.64
N SER A 123 -2.72 -1.92 -1.73
CA SER A 123 -3.15 -2.13 -0.35
C SER A 123 -4.67 -2.09 -0.22
N PRO A 124 -5.29 -2.91 0.65
CA PRO A 124 -6.73 -2.88 0.87
C PRO A 124 -7.19 -1.64 1.66
N TYR A 125 -6.30 -0.98 2.37
CA TYR A 125 -6.59 0.28 3.06
C TYR A 125 -5.34 1.13 3.24
N LEU A 126 -5.56 2.43 3.33
CA LEU A 126 -4.58 3.45 3.70
C LEU A 126 -5.20 4.34 4.78
N ILE A 127 -4.44 4.69 5.80
CA ILE A 127 -4.85 5.61 6.86
C ILE A 127 -3.72 6.61 7.08
N ASN A 128 -4.04 7.89 6.94
CA ASN A 128 -3.21 9.01 7.36
C ASN A 128 -4.02 9.88 8.30
N THR A 129 -3.50 10.21 9.44
CA THR A 129 -4.15 11.15 10.35
C THR A 129 -3.15 12.06 10.99
N GLY A 130 -3.55 13.28 11.28
CA GLY A 130 -2.70 14.30 11.87
C GLY A 130 -3.46 15.16 12.87
N LEU A 131 -2.80 15.45 13.98
CA LEU A 131 -3.21 16.45 14.94
C LEU A 131 -2.19 17.59 14.91
N PHE A 132 -2.66 18.79 14.65
CA PHE A 132 -1.82 19.99 14.51
C PHE A 132 -2.19 20.99 15.58
N TYR A 133 -1.18 21.61 16.16
CA TYR A 133 -1.30 22.77 17.03
C TYR A 133 -0.60 23.95 16.41
N ASN A 134 -1.29 25.06 16.25
CA ASN A 134 -0.73 26.31 15.70
C ASN A 134 -1.19 27.48 16.54
N ASN A 135 -0.26 28.08 17.29
CA ASN A 135 -0.50 29.28 18.06
C ASN A 135 0.41 30.40 17.57
N PRO A 136 -0.07 31.25 16.65
CA PRO A 136 0.74 32.33 16.06
C PRO A 136 1.11 33.39 17.07
N ASP A 137 0.26 33.69 18.06
CA ASP A 137 0.52 34.71 19.10
C ASP A 137 1.72 34.35 19.98
N LYS A 138 1.82 33.05 20.29
CA LYS A 138 2.93 32.50 21.07
C LYS A 138 4.07 31.98 20.19
N GLY A 139 3.89 31.94 18.87
CA GLY A 139 4.86 31.43 17.89
C GLY A 139 5.14 29.94 18.01
N TRP A 140 4.18 29.12 18.49
CA TRP A 140 4.32 27.68 18.59
C TRP A 140 3.61 26.97 17.45
N ASN A 141 4.28 25.96 16.87
CA ASN A 141 3.67 24.97 16.00
C ASN A 141 4.09 23.59 16.46
N ALA A 142 3.16 22.65 16.45
CA ALA A 142 3.45 21.24 16.70
C ALA A 142 2.53 20.36 15.82
N ALA A 143 3.00 19.16 15.48
CA ALA A 143 2.20 18.18 14.76
C ALA A 143 2.57 16.78 15.20
N VAL A 144 1.54 15.93 15.27
CA VAL A 144 1.64 14.48 15.40
C VAL A 144 0.97 13.88 14.17
N LEU A 145 1.71 13.09 13.42
CA LEU A 145 1.22 12.42 12.22
C LEU A 145 1.28 10.92 12.43
N TYR A 146 0.23 10.22 12.01
CA TYR A 146 0.17 8.77 12.01
C TYR A 146 -0.15 8.28 10.60
N ASN A 147 0.57 7.27 10.16
CA ASN A 147 0.36 6.56 8.89
C ASN A 147 0.28 5.06 9.11
N ARG A 148 -0.63 4.42 8.37
CA ARG A 148 -0.71 2.97 8.25
C ARG A 148 -1.18 2.57 6.86
N ILE A 149 -0.47 1.61 6.27
CA ILE A 149 -0.82 0.98 4.99
C ILE A 149 -1.12 -0.49 5.27
N GLY A 150 -2.16 -1.04 4.65
CA GLY A 150 -2.49 -2.46 4.76
C GLY A 150 -1.51 -3.37 4.02
N LYS A 151 -1.60 -4.67 4.26
CA LYS A 151 -0.80 -5.68 3.57
C LYS A 151 -0.94 -5.56 2.05
N ARG A 152 0.19 -5.60 1.32
CA ARG A 152 0.20 -5.54 -0.15
C ARG A 152 1.18 -6.55 -0.74
N ILE A 153 0.87 -7.02 -1.95
CA ILE A 153 1.78 -7.87 -2.73
C ILE A 153 2.88 -6.97 -3.30
N ILE A 154 4.14 -7.30 -3.03
CA ILE A 154 5.30 -6.61 -3.60
C ILE A 154 5.95 -7.41 -4.74
N GLY A 155 5.80 -8.74 -4.73
CA GLY A 155 6.25 -9.63 -5.79
C GLY A 155 5.20 -10.71 -6.04
N VAL A 156 4.87 -10.89 -7.31
CA VAL A 156 3.93 -11.93 -7.73
C VAL A 156 4.70 -13.21 -7.99
N GLY A 157 4.47 -14.21 -7.16
CA GLY A 157 5.03 -15.53 -7.35
C GLY A 157 4.45 -16.26 -8.55
N ASN A 158 5.10 -17.29 -8.97
CA ASN A 158 4.66 -18.13 -10.08
C ASN A 158 4.25 -19.52 -9.55
N ARG A 159 3.12 -20.01 -10.02
CA ARG A 159 2.63 -21.35 -9.70
C ARG A 159 2.59 -22.20 -10.97
N TYR A 160 3.26 -23.32 -10.95
CA TYR A 160 3.32 -24.27 -12.06
C TYR A 160 2.32 -25.41 -11.84
N GLY A 161 1.35 -25.55 -12.73
CA GLY A 161 0.40 -26.67 -12.77
C GLY A 161 -0.83 -26.53 -11.88
N SER A 162 -1.82 -27.35 -12.14
CA SER A 162 -3.03 -27.43 -11.32
C SER A 162 -2.71 -28.18 -10.04
N SER A 163 -2.92 -27.55 -8.91
CA SER A 163 -3.29 -28.14 -7.62
C SER A 163 -2.40 -29.21 -6.97
N SER A 164 -1.20 -29.49 -7.38
CA SER A 164 -0.31 -30.24 -6.48
C SER A 164 0.33 -29.29 -5.48
N GLU A 165 -0.37 -29.09 -4.38
CA GLU A 165 0.19 -28.52 -3.16
C GLU A 165 1.50 -29.25 -2.86
N GLY A 166 2.58 -28.47 -2.65
CA GLY A 166 3.92 -29.01 -2.40
C GLY A 166 4.80 -29.19 -3.65
N ASP A 167 4.41 -28.69 -4.84
CA ASP A 167 5.35 -28.62 -5.96
C ASP A 167 6.43 -27.58 -5.64
N ALA A 168 7.67 -28.03 -5.50
CA ALA A 168 8.86 -27.17 -5.21
C ALA A 168 9.07 -26.05 -6.23
N ARG A 169 8.38 -26.09 -7.38
CA ARG A 169 8.38 -25.01 -8.38
C ARG A 169 7.34 -23.92 -8.10
N ASN A 170 6.44 -24.13 -7.15
CA ASN A 170 5.47 -23.12 -6.77
C ASN A 170 6.16 -22.07 -5.88
N ILE A 171 6.12 -20.82 -6.33
CA ILE A 171 6.66 -19.69 -5.58
C ILE A 171 5.47 -18.87 -5.09
N PRO A 172 5.28 -18.72 -3.77
CA PRO A 172 4.20 -17.90 -3.23
C PRO A 172 4.45 -16.41 -3.47
N ASN A 173 3.38 -15.61 -3.40
CA ASN A 173 3.50 -14.15 -3.47
C ASN A 173 4.27 -13.62 -2.26
N SER A 174 5.12 -12.62 -2.51
CA SER A 174 5.76 -11.86 -1.44
C SER A 174 4.88 -10.69 -1.02
N TYR A 175 4.73 -10.51 0.27
CA TYR A 175 3.89 -9.47 0.86
C TYR A 175 4.72 -8.54 1.75
N GLU A 176 4.49 -7.24 1.60
CA GLU A 176 4.84 -6.27 2.63
C GLU A 176 3.72 -6.20 3.66
N MET A 177 4.07 -6.40 4.92
CA MET A 177 3.12 -6.44 6.03
C MET A 177 2.75 -5.02 6.49
N PRO A 178 1.56 -4.83 7.10
CA PRO A 178 1.15 -3.53 7.63
C PRO A 178 2.15 -3.02 8.66
N ARG A 179 2.43 -1.71 8.61
CA ARG A 179 3.33 -1.03 9.55
C ARG A 179 2.70 0.26 10.05
N ASN A 180 2.93 0.58 11.31
CA ASN A 180 2.56 1.86 11.88
C ASN A 180 3.75 2.82 11.84
N SER A 181 3.51 4.07 11.48
CA SER A 181 4.50 5.14 11.57
C SER A 181 3.91 6.33 12.30
N ILE A 182 4.67 6.88 13.25
CA ILE A 182 4.32 8.11 13.96
C ILE A 182 5.46 9.10 13.79
N ASP A 183 5.12 10.29 13.29
CA ASP A 183 6.04 11.41 13.17
C ASP A 183 5.62 12.53 14.13
N LEU A 184 6.59 13.12 14.80
CA LEU A 184 6.41 14.27 15.69
C LEU A 184 7.21 15.44 15.16
N SER A 185 6.63 16.62 15.19
CA SER A 185 7.36 17.85 14.94
C SER A 185 6.91 18.96 15.89
N ALA A 186 7.84 19.80 16.30
CA ALA A 186 7.54 21.00 17.06
C ALA A 186 8.46 22.14 16.60
N SER A 187 7.93 23.35 16.51
CA SER A 187 8.74 24.54 16.28
C SER A 187 8.31 25.70 17.16
N LYS A 188 9.27 26.55 17.44
CA LYS A 188 9.08 27.77 18.20
C LYS A 188 9.75 28.94 17.50
N LYS A 189 8.99 30.00 17.28
CA LYS A 189 9.47 31.26 16.70
C LYS A 189 9.80 32.25 17.79
N PHE A 190 10.99 32.84 17.72
CA PHE A 190 11.51 33.89 18.59
C PHE A 190 11.87 35.11 17.73
N GLY A 191 10.91 36.00 17.49
CA GLY A 191 11.12 37.12 16.58
C GLY A 191 11.46 36.65 15.15
N LYS A 192 12.70 36.84 14.71
CA LYS A 192 13.18 36.42 13.38
C LYS A 192 13.78 35.00 13.35
N LEU A 193 14.02 34.40 14.51
CA LEU A 193 14.57 33.05 14.63
C LEU A 193 13.45 32.02 14.81
N GLU A 194 13.50 30.93 14.07
CA GLU A 194 12.67 29.77 14.31
C GLU A 194 13.54 28.53 14.59
N ILE A 195 13.22 27.84 15.67
CA ILE A 195 13.84 26.56 16.02
C ILE A 195 12.81 25.45 15.78
N LYS A 196 13.16 24.43 14.99
CA LYS A 196 12.31 23.29 14.69
C LYS A 196 13.01 21.98 15.05
N ALA A 197 12.30 21.13 15.75
CA ALA A 197 12.69 19.73 16.01
C ALA A 197 11.70 18.78 15.31
N THR A 198 12.21 17.70 14.75
CA THR A 198 11.39 16.66 14.10
C THR A 198 11.95 15.30 14.46
N VAL A 199 11.06 14.41 14.90
CA VAL A 199 11.34 12.98 15.08
C VAL A 199 10.44 12.23 14.12
N ARG A 200 11.03 11.45 13.22
CA ARG A 200 10.29 10.61 12.27
C ARG A 200 10.35 9.17 12.71
N ASP A 201 9.27 8.46 12.40
CA ASP A 201 9.17 7.03 12.66
C ASP A 201 9.47 6.67 14.12
N LEU A 202 8.78 7.36 15.03
CA LEU A 202 8.98 7.23 16.49
C LEU A 202 8.86 5.79 17.00
N LEU A 203 8.00 4.98 16.36
CA LEU A 203 7.78 3.59 16.74
C LEU A 203 8.90 2.66 16.26
N ALA A 204 9.65 3.09 15.24
CA ALA A 204 10.74 2.31 14.62
C ALA A 204 10.32 0.84 14.35
N GLU A 205 9.05 0.61 13.96
CA GLU A 205 8.59 -0.72 13.60
C GLU A 205 9.37 -1.23 12.40
N ARG A 206 9.78 -2.48 12.46
CA ARG A 206 10.51 -3.12 11.34
C ARG A 206 9.59 -3.31 10.14
N TYR A 207 10.16 -3.27 8.96
CA TYR A 207 9.50 -3.75 7.75
C TYR A 207 9.58 -5.28 7.76
N TYR A 208 8.42 -5.92 7.62
CA TYR A 208 8.33 -7.36 7.50
C TYR A 208 7.85 -7.70 6.09
N PHE A 209 8.63 -8.53 5.43
CA PHE A 209 8.26 -9.15 4.18
C PHE A 209 7.96 -10.62 4.46
N LYS A 210 6.84 -11.12 3.96
CA LYS A 210 6.38 -12.47 4.26
C LYS A 210 5.88 -13.17 3.01
N GLN A 211 6.13 -14.47 2.96
CA GLN A 211 5.52 -15.39 2.01
C GLN A 211 4.63 -16.35 2.78
N PHE A 212 3.51 -16.71 2.18
CA PHE A 212 2.57 -17.65 2.78
C PHE A 212 2.37 -18.81 1.81
N GLU A 213 2.68 -20.01 2.27
CA GLU A 213 2.47 -21.22 1.52
C GLU A 213 1.42 -22.10 2.20
N ASP A 214 0.42 -22.55 1.44
CA ASP A 214 -0.55 -23.50 1.93
C ASP A 214 -0.02 -24.91 1.66
N VAL A 215 0.25 -25.67 2.72
CA VAL A 215 0.74 -27.05 2.65
C VAL A 215 -0.29 -27.98 3.27
N ILE A 216 -0.36 -29.23 2.76
CA ILE A 216 -1.16 -30.27 3.39
C ILE A 216 -0.26 -31.04 4.34
N VAL A 217 -0.53 -30.96 5.64
CA VAL A 217 0.13 -31.74 6.68
C VAL A 217 -0.90 -32.69 7.29
N ASN A 218 -0.67 -34.00 7.15
CA ASN A 218 -1.59 -35.03 7.63
C ASN A 218 -3.03 -34.90 7.11
N GLY A 219 -3.20 -34.49 5.83
CA GLY A 219 -4.50 -34.32 5.21
C GLY A 219 -5.25 -33.05 5.60
N GLN A 220 -4.63 -32.15 6.35
CA GLN A 220 -5.18 -30.83 6.73
C GLN A 220 -4.36 -29.73 6.07
N ALA A 221 -5.05 -28.76 5.44
CA ALA A 221 -4.40 -27.56 4.92
C ALA A 221 -3.86 -26.72 6.09
N ARG A 222 -2.59 -26.35 6.02
CA ARG A 222 -1.93 -25.42 6.94
C ARG A 222 -1.19 -24.38 6.14
N THR A 223 -1.31 -23.13 6.55
CA THR A 223 -0.52 -22.04 5.98
C THR A 223 0.79 -21.94 6.75
N ILE A 224 1.91 -22.08 6.04
CA ILE A 224 3.25 -21.83 6.56
C ILE A 224 3.63 -20.39 6.24
N GLU A 225 4.20 -19.71 7.19
CA GLU A 225 4.70 -18.34 7.06
C GLU A 225 6.23 -18.38 7.00
N GLU A 226 6.80 -17.83 5.92
CA GLU A 226 8.23 -17.51 5.84
C GLU A 226 8.43 -16.01 5.99
N VAL A 227 9.35 -15.64 6.88
CA VAL A 227 9.75 -14.24 7.12
C VAL A 227 11.11 -14.04 6.43
N THR A 228 11.15 -13.16 5.45
CA THR A 228 12.37 -12.75 4.75
C THR A 228 12.83 -11.38 5.21
#